data_43114a56c4e409390943211138bba417
#
_entry.id   43114a56c4e409390943211138bba417
#
_cell.length_a   1.000
_cell.length_b   1.000
_cell.length_c   1.000
_cell.angle_alpha   90.00
_cell.angle_beta   90.00
_cell.angle_gamma   90.00
#
_symmetry.space_group_name_H-M   'P 1'
#
loop_
_entity.id
_entity.type
_entity.pdbx_description
1 polymer ?
#
loop_
_entity_poly.entity_id
_entity_poly.type
_entity_poly.pdbx_seq_one_letter_code
_entity_poly.pdbx_strand_id
1 'polypeptide(L)'
;MQGADCKRIPDPDWLYCRKTGIAVIHMTDDNSAEKPWGGRFTESTDAFVEAFTASIGFDQRLYRHDIAGSIAHARMLTHVGIISEIEGADIVAGLQGILADIERGDFAWSVELEDIHMNVEARLIERIGETGKKLHTGRSRNDQVATDLRLYLRDEIDSLCSALTRLQTVLVDIAEREADTIMPGFTHLQVAMPVSFGHHMLAWEAMLARDHQRLLDARKRVNVMPLGAAALAGTGFPIDREYTAELLGFDGIAGNSLDAVSDRDFVIEFSAAAALIMMHLSRFSEELILWSSAQFNFIELPDRFCTGSSIMPQKKNPDVPELVRGKSGRVTGHLVSLLMLMKSQPLAYNKDNQEDKEPLFDSIDTLLGSLRAFADMVPNVKARRETMHDAAKLGYTTATDLADYLVNRGLPFR
;
A
#
# COMPACT_ATOMS: atom_id res chain seq x y z
N MET A 1 -9.79 50.53 32.77
CA MET A 1 -9.67 51.51 31.70
C MET A 1 -9.03 50.87 30.51
N GLN A 2 -9.70 50.96 29.35
CA GLN A 2 -9.27 50.57 27.98
C GLN A 2 -8.92 49.09 27.82
N GLY A 3 -9.69 48.20 27.28
CA GLY A 3 -10.34 48.28 25.97
C GLY A 3 -9.40 47.63 24.94
N ALA A 4 -9.25 46.26 24.92
CA ALA A 4 -8.52 45.56 23.89
C ALA A 4 -9.53 44.98 22.89
N ASP A 5 -9.52 45.54 21.69
CA ASP A 5 -10.30 45.16 20.53
C ASP A 5 -10.12 43.65 20.19
N CYS A 6 -11.23 42.95 20.17
CA CYS A 6 -11.34 41.61 19.61
C CYS A 6 -11.30 41.72 18.08
N LYS A 7 -10.14 41.57 17.45
CA LYS A 7 -10.03 41.50 16.00
C LYS A 7 -10.66 40.21 15.51
N ARG A 8 -11.64 40.34 14.62
CA ARG A 8 -12.31 39.25 13.89
C ARG A 8 -11.29 38.32 13.24
N ILE A 9 -11.48 37.02 13.45
CA ILE A 9 -10.81 35.93 12.73
C ILE A 9 -11.30 36.02 11.28
N PRO A 10 -10.43 36.00 10.29
CA PRO A 10 -10.87 35.99 8.90
C PRO A 10 -11.40 34.59 8.51
N ASP A 11 -12.35 34.61 7.60
CA ASP A 11 -13.12 33.51 7.00
C ASP A 11 -12.27 32.30 6.61
N PRO A 12 -12.76 31.06 6.78
CA PRO A 12 -11.99 29.83 6.57
C PRO A 12 -11.71 29.44 5.12
N ASP A 13 -12.10 30.23 4.13
CA ASP A 13 -11.99 29.88 2.70
C ASP A 13 -10.58 29.71 2.13
N TRP A 14 -9.52 30.05 2.85
CA TRP A 14 -8.15 29.96 2.34
C TRP A 14 -7.41 28.64 2.67
N LEU A 15 -7.95 27.81 3.52
CA LEU A 15 -7.32 26.54 3.94
C LEU A 15 -7.48 25.41 2.92
N TYR A 16 -8.44 25.50 2.01
CA TYR A 16 -8.75 24.45 1.03
C TYR A 16 -8.01 24.59 -0.31
N CYS A 17 -7.43 25.74 -0.60
CA CYS A 17 -6.88 26.05 -1.93
C CYS A 17 -5.46 25.57 -2.21
N ARG A 18 -4.81 24.81 -1.32
CA ARG A 18 -3.39 24.42 -1.49
C ARG A 18 -3.10 23.00 -1.91
N LYS A 19 -4.10 22.14 -2.10
CA LYS A 19 -3.85 20.72 -2.43
C LYS A 19 -4.45 20.20 -3.73
N THR A 20 -5.34 20.94 -4.37
CA THR A 20 -5.91 20.49 -5.65
C THR A 20 -5.87 21.65 -6.65
N GLY A 21 -5.07 21.52 -7.69
CA GLY A 21 -5.03 22.47 -8.82
C GLY A 21 -6.30 22.34 -9.68
N ILE A 22 -7.49 22.54 -9.09
CA ILE A 22 -8.75 22.57 -9.80
C ILE A 22 -9.19 24.04 -9.92
N ALA A 23 -9.22 24.52 -11.15
CA ALA A 23 -9.81 25.83 -11.48
C ALA A 23 -11.31 25.78 -11.19
N VAL A 24 -11.79 26.65 -10.31
CA VAL A 24 -13.23 26.83 -10.07
C VAL A 24 -13.81 27.53 -11.30
N ILE A 25 -14.51 26.75 -12.13
CA ILE A 25 -15.35 27.31 -13.20
C ILE A 25 -16.75 27.50 -12.59
N HIS A 26 -17.17 28.73 -12.44
CA HIS A 26 -18.57 29.05 -12.19
C HIS A 26 -19.39 28.70 -13.44
N MET A 27 -20.15 27.63 -13.38
CA MET A 27 -21.24 27.40 -14.33
C MET A 27 -22.55 27.41 -13.56
N THR A 28 -23.35 28.43 -13.85
CA THR A 28 -24.78 28.44 -13.59
C THR A 28 -25.44 27.66 -14.72
N ASP A 29 -25.98 26.47 -14.45
CA ASP A 29 -27.14 25.98 -15.17
C ASP A 29 -27.79 24.82 -14.39
N ASP A 30 -29.06 24.96 -14.22
CA ASP A 30 -30.02 24.11 -13.52
C ASP A 30 -30.25 22.84 -14.36
N ASN A 31 -29.38 21.85 -14.25
CA ASN A 31 -29.57 20.51 -14.81
C ASN A 31 -28.96 19.48 -13.84
N SER A 32 -29.53 19.40 -12.62
CA SER A 32 -29.21 18.35 -11.68
C SER A 32 -29.66 17.01 -12.26
N ALA A 33 -28.73 16.23 -12.79
CA ALA A 33 -28.97 14.83 -13.08
C ALA A 33 -29.52 14.16 -11.81
N GLU A 34 -30.74 13.60 -11.88
CA GLU A 34 -31.34 12.87 -10.76
C GLU A 34 -30.39 11.75 -10.35
N LYS A 35 -29.83 11.86 -9.13
CA LYS A 35 -28.98 10.79 -8.58
C LYS A 35 -29.81 9.51 -8.43
N PRO A 36 -29.24 8.31 -8.67
CA PRO A 36 -29.95 7.03 -8.61
C PRO A 36 -30.70 6.77 -7.30
N TRP A 37 -30.34 7.48 -6.22
CA TRP A 37 -30.98 7.38 -4.88
C TRP A 37 -31.89 8.54 -4.53
N GLY A 38 -32.20 9.43 -5.46
CA GLY A 38 -32.94 10.67 -5.22
C GLY A 38 -34.43 10.51 -4.78
N GLY A 39 -35.01 9.31 -4.90
CA GLY A 39 -36.46 9.12 -4.73
C GLY A 39 -37.06 9.41 -3.35
N ARG A 40 -36.25 9.59 -2.28
CA ARG A 40 -36.75 9.97 -0.93
C ARG A 40 -36.47 11.44 -0.59
N PHE A 41 -35.58 12.09 -1.32
CA PHE A 41 -35.12 13.42 -0.99
C PHE A 41 -35.95 14.48 -1.73
N THR A 42 -36.21 15.59 -1.04
CA THR A 42 -36.98 16.75 -1.57
C THR A 42 -36.06 17.91 -1.95
N GLU A 43 -34.79 17.81 -1.66
CA GLU A 43 -33.76 18.83 -1.91
C GLU A 43 -32.53 18.18 -2.55
N SER A 44 -31.81 18.92 -3.39
CA SER A 44 -30.51 18.51 -3.95
C SER A 44 -29.46 18.44 -2.84
N THR A 45 -28.45 17.59 -3.03
CA THR A 45 -27.31 17.53 -2.11
C THR A 45 -26.52 18.86 -2.17
N ASP A 46 -26.12 19.38 -1.02
CA ASP A 46 -25.27 20.55 -0.92
C ASP A 46 -23.91 20.31 -1.60
N ALA A 47 -23.44 21.27 -2.39
CA ALA A 47 -22.22 21.11 -3.18
C ALA A 47 -20.96 20.85 -2.32
N PHE A 48 -20.88 21.44 -1.10
CA PHE A 48 -19.80 21.14 -0.16
C PHE A 48 -19.90 19.68 0.33
N VAL A 49 -21.10 19.19 0.63
CA VAL A 49 -21.32 17.81 1.06
C VAL A 49 -20.94 16.83 -0.06
N GLU A 50 -21.29 17.13 -1.32
CA GLU A 50 -20.86 16.32 -2.48
C GLU A 50 -19.34 16.21 -2.56
N ALA A 51 -18.64 17.33 -2.50
CA ALA A 51 -17.19 17.35 -2.53
C ALA A 51 -16.55 16.69 -1.30
N PHE A 52 -17.17 16.83 -0.12
CA PHE A 52 -16.68 16.25 1.13
C PHE A 52 -16.84 14.73 1.18
N THR A 53 -17.91 14.20 0.58
CA THR A 53 -18.20 12.77 0.59
C THR A 53 -17.64 12.01 -0.62
N ALA A 54 -17.17 12.72 -1.65
CA ALA A 54 -16.61 12.12 -2.84
C ALA A 54 -15.28 11.42 -2.56
N SER A 55 -15.10 10.23 -3.14
CA SER A 55 -13.87 9.44 -3.04
C SER A 55 -13.11 9.33 -4.36
N ILE A 56 -13.69 9.83 -5.47
CA ILE A 56 -13.10 9.70 -6.80
C ILE A 56 -11.66 10.26 -6.89
N GLY A 57 -11.30 11.22 -6.04
CA GLY A 57 -9.96 11.81 -6.00
C GLY A 57 -8.85 10.79 -5.70
N PHE A 58 -9.16 9.70 -5.03
CA PHE A 58 -8.21 8.64 -4.67
C PHE A 58 -8.65 7.25 -5.12
N ASP A 59 -9.96 6.92 -5.15
CA ASP A 59 -10.44 5.58 -5.48
C ASP A 59 -10.43 5.26 -6.98
N GLN A 60 -10.27 6.26 -7.85
CA GLN A 60 -10.03 6.06 -9.29
C GLN A 60 -8.88 5.07 -9.55
N ARG A 61 -7.95 4.91 -8.60
CA ARG A 61 -6.87 3.90 -8.65
C ARG A 61 -7.39 2.48 -8.81
N LEU A 62 -8.60 2.20 -8.36
CA LEU A 62 -9.23 0.87 -8.41
C LEU A 62 -9.84 0.52 -9.78
N TYR A 63 -9.77 1.39 -10.78
CA TYR A 63 -10.50 1.23 -12.05
C TYR A 63 -10.34 -0.13 -12.74
N ARG A 64 -9.13 -0.71 -12.70
CA ARG A 64 -8.89 -2.04 -13.29
C ARG A 64 -9.65 -3.14 -12.56
N HIS A 65 -9.69 -3.05 -11.24
CA HIS A 65 -10.30 -4.02 -10.34
C HIS A 65 -11.83 -3.91 -10.37
N ASP A 66 -12.36 -2.69 -10.37
CA ASP A 66 -13.80 -2.42 -10.53
C ASP A 66 -14.34 -2.94 -11.87
N ILE A 67 -13.61 -2.66 -12.96
CA ILE A 67 -14.00 -3.14 -14.29
C ILE A 67 -13.88 -4.67 -14.38
N ALA A 68 -12.84 -5.27 -13.81
CA ALA A 68 -12.68 -6.74 -13.77
C ALA A 68 -13.81 -7.40 -12.98
N GLY A 69 -14.14 -6.87 -11.78
CA GLY A 69 -15.25 -7.32 -10.96
C GLY A 69 -16.59 -7.19 -11.68
N SER A 70 -16.80 -6.06 -12.35
CA SER A 70 -18.03 -5.77 -13.14
C SER A 70 -18.16 -6.69 -14.36
N ILE A 71 -17.07 -7.01 -15.07
CA ILE A 71 -17.07 -7.98 -16.18
C ILE A 71 -17.42 -9.39 -15.68
N ALA A 72 -16.82 -9.82 -14.57
CA ALA A 72 -17.12 -11.12 -13.98
C ALA A 72 -18.58 -11.22 -13.53
N HIS A 73 -19.11 -10.14 -12.93
CA HIS A 73 -20.51 -10.06 -12.54
C HIS A 73 -21.45 -10.12 -13.74
N ALA A 74 -21.20 -9.38 -14.82
CA ALA A 74 -21.99 -9.41 -16.05
C ALA A 74 -22.01 -10.83 -16.68
N ARG A 75 -20.84 -11.50 -16.72
CA ARG A 75 -20.74 -12.89 -17.19
C ARG A 75 -21.55 -13.84 -16.33
N MET A 76 -21.52 -13.67 -15.02
CA MET A 76 -22.31 -14.48 -14.09
C MET A 76 -23.79 -14.26 -14.29
N LEU A 77 -24.26 -13.00 -14.42
CA LEU A 77 -25.66 -12.69 -14.72
C LEU A 77 -26.15 -13.33 -16.02
N THR A 78 -25.30 -13.37 -17.03
CA THR A 78 -25.55 -14.08 -18.31
C THR A 78 -25.60 -15.60 -18.09
N HIS A 79 -24.64 -16.15 -17.37
CA HIS A 79 -24.54 -17.59 -17.10
C HIS A 79 -25.79 -18.14 -16.40
N VAL A 80 -26.33 -17.40 -15.45
CA VAL A 80 -27.55 -17.80 -14.73
C VAL A 80 -28.84 -17.34 -15.41
N GLY A 81 -28.76 -16.71 -16.58
CA GLY A 81 -29.92 -16.32 -17.39
C GLY A 81 -30.72 -15.10 -16.88
N ILE A 82 -30.11 -14.27 -16.00
CA ILE A 82 -30.74 -13.03 -15.51
C ILE A 82 -30.73 -11.98 -16.62
N ILE A 83 -29.67 -11.91 -17.40
CA ILE A 83 -29.56 -11.11 -18.63
C ILE A 83 -29.29 -12.02 -19.81
N SER A 84 -29.66 -11.58 -21.01
CA SER A 84 -29.40 -12.35 -22.24
C SER A 84 -27.92 -12.34 -22.61
N GLU A 85 -27.51 -13.29 -23.48
CA GLU A 85 -26.13 -13.35 -23.99
C GLU A 85 -25.73 -12.07 -24.75
N ILE A 86 -26.68 -11.46 -25.48
CA ILE A 86 -26.43 -10.21 -26.22
C ILE A 86 -26.16 -9.06 -25.23
N GLU A 87 -27.01 -8.91 -24.22
CA GLU A 87 -26.84 -7.87 -23.20
C GLU A 87 -25.54 -8.05 -22.40
N GLY A 88 -25.20 -9.29 -22.03
CA GLY A 88 -23.95 -9.60 -21.38
C GLY A 88 -22.73 -9.25 -22.22
N ALA A 89 -22.78 -9.56 -23.52
CA ALA A 89 -21.71 -9.22 -24.47
C ALA A 89 -21.56 -7.70 -24.62
N ASP A 90 -22.68 -6.96 -24.73
CA ASP A 90 -22.69 -5.51 -24.84
C ASP A 90 -22.10 -4.84 -23.60
N ILE A 91 -22.46 -5.31 -22.40
CA ILE A 91 -21.93 -4.81 -21.13
C ILE A 91 -20.41 -5.06 -21.06
N VAL A 92 -19.96 -6.28 -21.34
CA VAL A 92 -18.52 -6.63 -21.31
C VAL A 92 -17.74 -5.79 -22.32
N ALA A 93 -18.23 -5.63 -23.56
CA ALA A 93 -17.59 -4.79 -24.57
C ALA A 93 -17.55 -3.31 -24.15
N GLY A 94 -18.65 -2.81 -23.58
CA GLY A 94 -18.73 -1.45 -23.05
C GLY A 94 -17.69 -1.19 -21.95
N LEU A 95 -17.57 -2.10 -20.96
CA LEU A 95 -16.60 -2.02 -19.87
C LEU A 95 -15.13 -2.10 -20.38
N GLN A 96 -14.86 -2.99 -21.34
CA GLN A 96 -13.53 -3.07 -21.97
C GLN A 96 -13.16 -1.79 -22.73
N GLY A 97 -14.16 -1.18 -23.38
CA GLY A 97 -13.98 0.11 -24.04
C GLY A 97 -13.70 1.23 -23.03
N ILE A 98 -14.37 1.25 -21.87
CA ILE A 98 -14.09 2.20 -20.79
C ILE A 98 -12.69 2.01 -20.22
N LEU A 99 -12.27 0.78 -19.98
CA LEU A 99 -10.90 0.47 -19.56
C LEU A 99 -9.87 1.06 -20.52
N ALA A 100 -10.07 0.85 -21.81
CA ALA A 100 -9.17 1.38 -22.84
C ALA A 100 -9.15 2.93 -22.88
N ASP A 101 -10.31 3.59 -22.65
CA ASP A 101 -10.37 5.05 -22.57
C ASP A 101 -9.60 5.58 -21.36
N ILE A 102 -9.75 4.94 -20.18
CA ILE A 102 -9.00 5.32 -18.97
C ILE A 102 -7.50 5.17 -19.19
N GLU A 103 -7.07 4.05 -19.79
CA GLU A 103 -5.64 3.78 -20.04
C GLU A 103 -5.00 4.74 -21.06
N ARG A 104 -5.81 5.28 -21.97
CA ARG A 104 -5.35 6.33 -22.91
C ARG A 104 -5.40 7.73 -22.34
N GLY A 105 -6.01 7.93 -21.17
CA GLY A 105 -6.25 9.25 -20.57
C GLY A 105 -7.42 10.01 -21.19
N ASP A 106 -8.31 9.34 -21.91
CA ASP A 106 -9.47 9.91 -22.60
C ASP A 106 -10.74 9.91 -21.71
N PHE A 107 -10.63 9.44 -20.46
CA PHE A 107 -11.74 9.34 -19.53
C PHE A 107 -11.75 10.53 -18.57
N ALA A 108 -12.85 11.28 -18.54
CA ALA A 108 -13.03 12.38 -17.59
C ALA A 108 -13.74 11.86 -16.32
N TRP A 109 -13.08 12.05 -15.17
CA TRP A 109 -13.65 11.77 -13.86
C TRP A 109 -14.52 12.93 -13.38
N SER A 110 -15.71 12.63 -12.82
CA SER A 110 -16.61 13.63 -12.24
C SER A 110 -16.73 13.43 -10.71
N VAL A 111 -16.55 14.51 -9.96
CA VAL A 111 -16.77 14.55 -8.51
C VAL A 111 -18.26 14.44 -8.16
N GLU A 112 -19.14 14.92 -9.01
CA GLU A 112 -20.59 14.81 -8.88
C GLU A 112 -21.08 13.36 -8.88
N LEU A 113 -20.30 12.46 -9.51
CA LEU A 113 -20.53 11.02 -9.53
C LEU A 113 -19.86 10.29 -8.35
N GLU A 114 -19.41 11.02 -7.33
CA GLU A 114 -18.95 10.55 -6.03
C GLU A 114 -17.74 9.60 -6.07
N ASP A 115 -17.85 8.42 -6.67
CA ASP A 115 -16.86 7.34 -6.62
C ASP A 115 -16.54 6.74 -8.01
N ILE A 116 -15.53 5.89 -8.07
CA ILE A 116 -15.12 5.16 -9.27
C ILE A 116 -16.29 4.37 -9.89
N HIS A 117 -17.10 3.75 -9.06
CA HIS A 117 -18.16 2.86 -9.49
C HIS A 117 -19.24 3.62 -10.25
N MET A 118 -19.69 4.78 -9.73
CA MET A 118 -20.68 5.62 -10.42
C MET A 118 -20.11 6.23 -11.69
N ASN A 119 -18.85 6.63 -11.70
CA ASN A 119 -18.20 7.16 -12.90
C ASN A 119 -18.17 6.10 -14.02
N VAL A 120 -17.82 4.86 -13.69
CA VAL A 120 -17.80 3.75 -14.66
C VAL A 120 -19.22 3.38 -15.09
N GLU A 121 -20.18 3.29 -14.15
CA GLU A 121 -21.59 2.95 -14.46
C GLU A 121 -22.26 4.01 -15.34
N ALA A 122 -22.08 5.29 -15.03
CA ALA A 122 -22.61 6.39 -15.83
C ALA A 122 -22.07 6.36 -17.28
N ARG A 123 -20.76 6.17 -17.43
CA ARG A 123 -20.12 6.05 -18.73
C ARG A 123 -20.59 4.82 -19.50
N LEU A 124 -20.85 3.70 -18.80
CA LEU A 124 -21.40 2.50 -19.44
C LEU A 124 -22.81 2.77 -19.97
N ILE A 125 -23.67 3.41 -19.17
CA ILE A 125 -25.04 3.77 -19.57
C ILE A 125 -25.01 4.74 -20.75
N GLU A 126 -24.13 5.75 -20.77
CA GLU A 126 -23.97 6.65 -21.93
C GLU A 126 -23.60 5.88 -23.20
N ARG A 127 -22.79 4.82 -23.08
CA ARG A 127 -22.24 4.07 -24.20
C ARG A 127 -23.22 3.05 -24.79
N ILE A 128 -23.97 2.32 -23.93
CA ILE A 128 -24.82 1.20 -24.34
C ILE A 128 -26.30 1.35 -23.93
N GLY A 129 -26.70 2.51 -23.37
CA GLY A 129 -28.07 2.81 -23.03
C GLY A 129 -28.62 1.98 -21.86
N GLU A 130 -29.91 1.62 -21.94
CA GLU A 130 -30.62 0.90 -20.87
C GLU A 130 -30.00 -0.46 -20.50
N THR A 131 -29.31 -1.11 -21.41
CA THR A 131 -28.59 -2.35 -21.13
C THR A 131 -27.52 -2.15 -20.05
N GLY A 132 -26.88 -0.99 -19.99
CA GLY A 132 -25.89 -0.66 -18.98
C GLY A 132 -26.43 -0.66 -17.55
N LYS A 133 -27.68 -0.27 -17.37
CA LYS A 133 -28.36 -0.27 -16.06
C LYS A 133 -28.54 -1.67 -15.47
N LYS A 134 -28.57 -2.71 -16.31
CA LYS A 134 -28.75 -4.10 -15.87
C LYS A 134 -27.54 -4.66 -15.13
N LEU A 135 -26.34 -4.05 -15.29
CA LEU A 135 -25.13 -4.45 -14.60
C LEU A 135 -25.26 -4.42 -13.07
N HIS A 136 -26.10 -3.53 -12.53
CA HIS A 136 -26.27 -3.40 -11.07
C HIS A 136 -27.19 -4.47 -10.45
N THR A 137 -27.80 -5.35 -11.27
CA THR A 137 -28.73 -6.39 -10.79
C THR A 137 -28.05 -7.35 -9.82
N GLY A 138 -28.63 -7.51 -8.62
CA GLY A 138 -28.11 -8.43 -7.60
C GLY A 138 -26.80 -8.00 -6.92
N ARG A 139 -26.36 -6.76 -7.11
CA ARG A 139 -25.13 -6.19 -6.55
C ARG A 139 -25.44 -4.92 -5.76
N SER A 140 -24.58 -4.59 -4.81
CA SER A 140 -24.54 -3.31 -4.10
C SER A 140 -23.17 -2.67 -4.23
N ARG A 141 -23.07 -1.38 -3.95
CA ARG A 141 -21.82 -0.67 -3.79
C ARG A 141 -20.95 -1.30 -2.70
N ASN A 142 -21.58 -1.84 -1.64
CA ASN A 142 -20.89 -2.39 -0.47
C ASN A 142 -20.06 -3.63 -0.79
N ASP A 143 -20.63 -4.61 -1.50
CA ASP A 143 -19.88 -5.81 -1.89
C ASP A 143 -18.94 -5.56 -3.09
N GLN A 144 -19.27 -4.60 -3.95
CA GLN A 144 -18.44 -4.15 -5.05
C GLN A 144 -17.13 -3.55 -4.54
N VAL A 145 -17.17 -2.54 -3.68
CA VAL A 145 -15.95 -1.89 -3.15
C VAL A 145 -15.09 -2.85 -2.32
N ALA A 146 -15.72 -3.74 -1.55
CA ALA A 146 -14.98 -4.76 -0.80
C ALA A 146 -14.25 -5.75 -1.73
N THR A 147 -14.85 -6.10 -2.86
CA THR A 147 -14.23 -6.96 -3.88
C THR A 147 -13.05 -6.26 -4.54
N ASP A 148 -13.21 -5.01 -4.93
CA ASP A 148 -12.17 -4.23 -5.60
C ASP A 148 -10.94 -4.02 -4.71
N LEU A 149 -11.14 -3.73 -3.42
CA LEU A 149 -10.03 -3.62 -2.47
C LEU A 149 -9.27 -4.93 -2.32
N ARG A 150 -9.95 -6.08 -2.30
CA ARG A 150 -9.30 -7.39 -2.21
C ARG A 150 -8.54 -7.73 -3.49
N LEU A 151 -9.12 -7.48 -4.66
CA LEU A 151 -8.43 -7.65 -5.94
C LEU A 151 -7.18 -6.77 -6.02
N TYR A 152 -7.33 -5.49 -5.70
CA TYR A 152 -6.23 -4.54 -5.68
C TYR A 152 -5.12 -4.95 -4.72
N LEU A 153 -5.45 -5.23 -3.47
CA LEU A 153 -4.46 -5.60 -2.47
C LEU A 153 -3.76 -6.91 -2.80
N ARG A 154 -4.46 -7.86 -3.41
CA ARG A 154 -3.86 -9.12 -3.89
C ARG A 154 -2.75 -8.85 -4.90
N ASP A 155 -3.01 -8.01 -5.91
CA ASP A 155 -2.05 -7.68 -6.95
C ASP A 155 -0.87 -6.87 -6.40
N GLU A 156 -1.13 -5.97 -5.44
CA GLU A 156 -0.07 -5.20 -4.79
C GLU A 156 0.81 -6.06 -3.86
N ILE A 157 0.24 -7.05 -3.18
CA ILE A 157 1.04 -8.03 -2.42
C ILE A 157 1.96 -8.81 -3.36
N ASP A 158 1.51 -9.23 -4.52
CA ASP A 158 2.33 -9.94 -5.51
C ASP A 158 3.48 -9.04 -6.01
N SER A 159 3.20 -7.76 -6.23
CA SER A 159 4.19 -6.74 -6.61
C SER A 159 5.22 -6.52 -5.50
N LEU A 160 4.77 -6.44 -4.24
CA LEU A 160 5.65 -6.30 -3.07
C LEU A 160 6.51 -7.54 -2.82
N CYS A 161 5.97 -8.74 -2.99
CA CYS A 161 6.73 -9.98 -2.93
C CYS A 161 7.86 -10.00 -3.97
N SER A 162 7.57 -9.55 -5.18
CA SER A 162 8.57 -9.42 -6.25
C SER A 162 9.66 -8.39 -5.90
N ALA A 163 9.29 -7.26 -5.31
CA ALA A 163 10.24 -6.23 -4.87
C ALA A 163 11.13 -6.72 -3.71
N LEU A 164 10.55 -7.46 -2.75
CA LEU A 164 11.31 -8.10 -1.66
C LEU A 164 12.31 -9.11 -2.20
N THR A 165 11.87 -10.00 -3.10
CA THR A 165 12.75 -11.00 -3.74
C THR A 165 13.92 -10.33 -4.46
N ARG A 166 13.67 -9.22 -5.16
CA ARG A 166 14.73 -8.45 -5.80
C ARG A 166 15.76 -7.95 -4.77
N LEU A 167 15.32 -7.38 -3.65
CA LEU A 167 16.23 -6.89 -2.61
C LEU A 167 16.99 -8.05 -1.93
N GLN A 168 16.33 -9.18 -1.67
CA GLN A 168 16.97 -10.40 -1.15
C GLN A 168 18.09 -10.88 -2.07
N THR A 169 17.83 -10.95 -3.39
CA THR A 169 18.85 -11.33 -4.38
C THR A 169 20.07 -10.42 -4.30
N VAL A 170 19.84 -9.11 -4.24
CA VAL A 170 20.93 -8.12 -4.09
C VAL A 170 21.76 -8.36 -2.82
N LEU A 171 21.12 -8.67 -1.70
CA LEU A 171 21.81 -8.93 -0.43
C LEU A 171 22.65 -10.22 -0.50
N VAL A 172 22.14 -11.26 -1.17
CA VAL A 172 22.88 -12.51 -1.40
C VAL A 172 24.10 -12.27 -2.29
N ASP A 173 23.94 -11.52 -3.38
CA ASP A 173 25.07 -11.17 -4.28
C ASP A 173 26.19 -10.41 -3.54
N ILE A 174 25.80 -9.49 -2.63
CA ILE A 174 26.78 -8.79 -1.80
C ILE A 174 27.41 -9.74 -0.78
N ALA A 175 26.61 -10.59 -0.17
CA ALA A 175 27.10 -11.54 0.81
C ALA A 175 28.15 -12.48 0.22
N GLU A 176 27.95 -12.95 -1.00
CA GLU A 176 28.90 -13.77 -1.74
C GLU A 176 30.18 -12.97 -2.06
N ARG A 177 30.04 -11.75 -2.60
CA ARG A 177 31.17 -10.89 -2.95
C ARG A 177 32.02 -10.48 -1.74
N GLU A 178 31.42 -10.32 -0.58
CA GLU A 178 32.04 -9.83 0.65
C GLU A 178 32.14 -10.94 1.74
N ALA A 179 32.14 -12.21 1.34
CA ALA A 179 32.18 -13.36 2.26
C ALA A 179 33.41 -13.35 3.15
N ASP A 180 34.56 -12.91 2.62
CA ASP A 180 35.85 -12.84 3.31
C ASP A 180 36.17 -11.46 3.91
N THR A 181 35.26 -10.49 3.77
CA THR A 181 35.46 -9.15 4.32
C THR A 181 35.12 -9.13 5.81
N ILE A 182 36.19 -9.09 6.63
CA ILE A 182 36.07 -9.09 8.10
C ILE A 182 35.73 -7.69 8.59
N MET A 183 34.73 -7.61 9.48
CA MET A 183 34.31 -6.39 10.18
C MET A 183 34.10 -6.68 11.67
N PRO A 184 34.12 -5.65 12.54
CA PRO A 184 33.70 -5.85 13.92
C PRO A 184 32.17 -6.07 13.98
N GLY A 185 31.75 -7.12 14.69
CA GLY A 185 30.38 -7.29 15.13
C GLY A 185 30.15 -6.50 16.41
N PHE A 186 28.96 -5.98 16.59
CA PHE A 186 28.58 -5.09 17.69
C PHE A 186 27.46 -5.66 18.54
N THR A 187 27.60 -5.53 19.86
CA THR A 187 26.50 -5.61 20.82
C THR A 187 26.53 -4.33 21.67
N HIS A 188 25.37 -3.72 21.95
CA HIS A 188 25.28 -2.43 22.66
C HIS A 188 26.09 -1.30 21.99
N LEU A 189 26.29 -1.36 20.66
CA LEU A 189 27.21 -0.52 19.89
C LEU A 189 28.69 -0.59 20.36
N GLN A 190 29.04 -1.60 21.15
CA GLN A 190 30.41 -1.90 21.53
C GLN A 190 30.92 -3.04 20.65
N VAL A 191 32.20 -2.94 20.27
CA VAL A 191 32.85 -4.00 19.52
C VAL A 191 32.86 -5.30 20.34
N ALA A 192 32.37 -6.37 19.73
CA ALA A 192 32.22 -7.68 20.40
C ALA A 192 33.13 -8.74 19.78
N MET A 193 32.71 -9.34 18.65
CA MET A 193 33.43 -10.40 17.95
C MET A 193 33.58 -10.06 16.47
N PRO A 194 34.59 -10.60 15.75
CA PRO A 194 34.67 -10.43 14.31
C PRO A 194 33.52 -11.18 13.62
N VAL A 195 32.99 -10.58 12.58
CA VAL A 195 32.02 -11.21 11.66
C VAL A 195 32.42 -10.89 10.21
N SER A 196 31.94 -11.64 9.23
CA SER A 196 32.09 -11.19 7.86
C SER A 196 30.95 -10.23 7.46
N PHE A 197 31.28 -9.28 6.60
CA PHE A 197 30.27 -8.35 6.05
C PHE A 197 29.19 -9.11 5.27
N GLY A 198 29.60 -10.18 4.57
CA GLY A 198 28.65 -11.08 3.91
C GLY A 198 27.66 -11.72 4.88
N HIS A 199 28.13 -12.21 6.04
CA HIS A 199 27.25 -12.76 7.07
C HIS A 199 26.27 -11.73 7.61
N HIS A 200 26.68 -10.48 7.77
CA HIS A 200 25.80 -9.38 8.18
C HIS A 200 24.70 -9.11 7.14
N MET A 201 25.05 -9.12 5.83
CA MET A 201 24.06 -8.95 4.76
C MET A 201 23.01 -10.07 4.76
N LEU A 202 23.42 -11.30 5.05
CA LEU A 202 22.48 -12.44 5.18
C LEU A 202 21.57 -12.32 6.41
N ALA A 203 21.96 -11.56 7.45
CA ALA A 203 21.05 -11.27 8.54
C ALA A 203 19.89 -10.35 8.10
N TRP A 204 20.16 -9.38 7.21
CA TRP A 204 19.10 -8.56 6.60
C TRP A 204 18.23 -9.39 5.65
N GLU A 205 18.85 -10.24 4.83
CA GLU A 205 18.12 -11.16 3.96
C GLU A 205 17.13 -12.02 4.76
N ALA A 206 17.57 -12.62 5.87
CA ALA A 206 16.73 -13.46 6.72
C ALA A 206 15.52 -12.69 7.33
N MET A 207 15.64 -11.38 7.57
CA MET A 207 14.50 -10.55 7.98
C MET A 207 13.49 -10.41 6.83
N LEU A 208 13.97 -10.10 5.61
CA LEU A 208 13.12 -9.95 4.43
C LEU A 208 12.47 -11.27 4.00
N ALA A 209 13.14 -12.41 4.20
CA ALA A 209 12.55 -13.71 3.95
C ALA A 209 11.32 -13.97 4.84
N ARG A 210 11.39 -13.60 6.13
CA ARG A 210 10.23 -13.67 7.03
C ARG A 210 9.12 -12.70 6.63
N ASP A 211 9.47 -11.54 6.12
CA ASP A 211 8.51 -10.54 5.64
C ASP A 211 7.78 -11.00 4.39
N HIS A 212 8.50 -11.60 3.46
CA HIS A 212 7.93 -12.22 2.27
C HIS A 212 6.88 -13.29 2.64
N GLN A 213 7.20 -14.17 3.61
CA GLN A 213 6.25 -15.18 4.09
C GLN A 213 5.01 -14.56 4.74
N ARG A 214 5.16 -13.46 5.53
CA ARG A 214 4.02 -12.74 6.10
C ARG A 214 3.07 -12.21 5.04
N LEU A 215 3.60 -11.63 3.97
CA LEU A 215 2.78 -11.14 2.85
C LEU A 215 2.05 -12.28 2.15
N LEU A 216 2.71 -13.42 1.91
CA LEU A 216 2.07 -14.61 1.32
C LEU A 216 0.97 -15.17 2.22
N ASP A 217 1.17 -15.14 3.55
CA ASP A 217 0.14 -15.60 4.49
C ASP A 217 -1.05 -14.62 4.55
N ALA A 218 -0.81 -13.32 4.55
CA ALA A 218 -1.87 -12.31 4.46
C ALA A 218 -2.65 -12.44 3.14
N ARG A 219 -1.97 -12.67 2.03
CA ARG A 219 -2.58 -12.86 0.70
C ARG A 219 -3.67 -13.92 0.68
N LYS A 220 -3.49 -15.02 1.42
CA LYS A 220 -4.50 -16.10 1.51
C LYS A 220 -5.83 -15.60 2.08
N ARG A 221 -5.78 -14.68 3.07
CA ARG A 221 -6.98 -14.10 3.67
C ARG A 221 -7.55 -12.94 2.86
N VAL A 222 -6.73 -12.26 2.07
CA VAL A 222 -7.18 -11.31 1.05
C VAL A 222 -7.98 -12.04 -0.04
N ASN A 223 -7.55 -13.24 -0.44
CA ASN A 223 -8.10 -13.96 -1.60
C ASN A 223 -9.41 -14.71 -1.31
N VAL A 224 -10.35 -14.04 -0.64
CA VAL A 224 -11.71 -14.52 -0.34
C VAL A 224 -12.72 -13.53 -0.89
N MET A 225 -13.64 -13.98 -1.77
CA MET A 225 -14.54 -13.12 -2.52
C MET A 225 -15.78 -12.67 -1.71
N PRO A 226 -16.03 -11.36 -1.55
CA PRO A 226 -17.23 -10.85 -0.90
C PRO A 226 -18.42 -10.65 -1.87
N LEU A 227 -18.19 -10.57 -3.19
CA LEU A 227 -19.22 -10.25 -4.17
C LEU A 227 -20.39 -11.22 -4.11
N GLY A 228 -21.62 -10.70 -4.21
CA GLY A 228 -22.86 -11.44 -4.00
C GLY A 228 -23.41 -11.35 -2.58
N ALA A 229 -22.68 -10.71 -1.65
CA ALA A 229 -23.22 -10.31 -0.35
C ALA A 229 -24.23 -9.15 -0.47
N ALA A 230 -24.26 -8.48 -1.61
CA ALA A 230 -25.05 -7.29 -1.90
C ALA A 230 -24.84 -6.21 -0.82
N ALA A 231 -25.90 -5.54 -0.35
CA ALA A 231 -25.74 -4.51 0.67
C ALA A 231 -25.23 -5.08 2.02
N LEU A 232 -25.77 -6.23 2.44
CA LEU A 232 -25.42 -6.93 3.69
C LEU A 232 -26.09 -8.31 3.86
N ALA A 233 -27.16 -8.61 3.14
CA ALA A 233 -28.00 -9.78 3.38
C ALA A 233 -28.09 -10.73 2.16
N GLY A 234 -27.22 -10.56 1.17
CA GLY A 234 -27.33 -11.26 -0.10
C GLY A 234 -28.43 -10.70 -0.99
N THR A 235 -28.86 -11.48 -1.98
CA THR A 235 -29.86 -11.09 -2.97
C THR A 235 -30.87 -12.22 -3.19
N GLY A 236 -32.08 -11.88 -3.61
CA GLY A 236 -33.10 -12.84 -4.02
C GLY A 236 -32.90 -13.39 -5.44
N PHE A 237 -31.93 -12.90 -6.19
CA PHE A 237 -31.58 -13.44 -7.50
C PHE A 237 -30.76 -14.72 -7.37
N PRO A 238 -30.91 -15.70 -8.27
CA PRO A 238 -30.17 -16.96 -8.25
C PRO A 238 -28.75 -16.77 -8.82
N ILE A 239 -27.95 -15.92 -8.20
CA ILE A 239 -26.57 -15.64 -8.60
C ILE A 239 -25.65 -16.83 -8.29
N ASP A 240 -24.64 -17.03 -9.13
CA ASP A 240 -23.61 -18.06 -8.96
C ASP A 240 -22.31 -17.39 -8.46
N ARG A 241 -22.10 -17.43 -7.13
CA ARG A 241 -20.93 -16.83 -6.50
C ARG A 241 -19.65 -17.63 -6.76
N GLU A 242 -19.74 -18.96 -6.84
CA GLU A 242 -18.63 -19.84 -7.14
C GLU A 242 -18.07 -19.55 -8.54
N TYR A 243 -18.96 -19.43 -9.53
CA TYR A 243 -18.55 -19.05 -10.88
C TYR A 243 -17.91 -17.67 -10.94
N THR A 244 -18.43 -16.71 -10.20
CA THR A 244 -17.81 -15.36 -10.12
C THR A 244 -16.44 -15.41 -9.45
N ALA A 245 -16.26 -16.20 -8.38
CA ALA A 245 -14.99 -16.38 -7.71
C ALA A 245 -13.94 -17.02 -8.64
N GLU A 246 -14.33 -18.02 -9.42
CA GLU A 246 -13.47 -18.65 -10.43
C GLU A 246 -13.00 -17.64 -11.48
N LEU A 247 -13.92 -16.83 -12.03
CA LEU A 247 -13.60 -15.80 -13.02
C LEU A 247 -12.62 -14.74 -12.50
N LEU A 248 -12.65 -14.44 -11.19
CA LEU A 248 -11.79 -13.44 -10.55
C LEU A 248 -10.54 -14.07 -9.90
N GLY A 249 -10.40 -15.40 -9.92
CA GLY A 249 -9.26 -16.12 -9.34
C GLY A 249 -9.21 -16.06 -7.82
N PHE A 250 -10.36 -15.99 -7.14
CA PHE A 250 -10.45 -16.13 -5.69
C PHE A 250 -10.41 -17.60 -5.27
N ASP A 251 -9.80 -17.89 -4.12
CA ASP A 251 -9.69 -19.25 -3.57
C ASP A 251 -10.98 -19.72 -2.90
N GLY A 252 -11.92 -18.81 -2.63
CA GLY A 252 -13.19 -19.11 -2.01
C GLY A 252 -14.08 -17.88 -1.88
N ILE A 253 -15.27 -18.07 -1.31
CA ILE A 253 -16.28 -17.04 -1.09
C ILE A 253 -16.43 -16.75 0.40
N ALA A 254 -16.75 -15.50 0.76
CA ALA A 254 -17.04 -15.11 2.13
C ALA A 254 -18.31 -15.81 2.65
N GLY A 255 -18.18 -16.46 3.81
CA GLY A 255 -19.24 -17.33 4.37
C GLY A 255 -20.40 -16.60 5.00
N ASN A 256 -20.24 -15.32 5.36
CA ASN A 256 -21.28 -14.49 5.96
C ASN A 256 -21.38 -13.15 5.24
N SER A 257 -22.58 -12.78 4.78
CA SER A 257 -22.78 -11.58 3.96
C SER A 257 -22.65 -10.27 4.73
N LEU A 258 -22.98 -10.25 6.02
CA LEU A 258 -22.78 -9.06 6.87
C LEU A 258 -21.28 -8.79 7.10
N ASP A 259 -20.53 -9.83 7.39
CA ASP A 259 -19.09 -9.77 7.56
C ASP A 259 -18.37 -9.43 6.25
N ALA A 260 -18.79 -10.01 5.13
CA ALA A 260 -18.20 -9.82 3.81
C ALA A 260 -18.08 -8.35 3.38
N VAL A 261 -19.05 -7.51 3.74
CA VAL A 261 -19.07 -6.08 3.40
C VAL A 261 -18.48 -5.20 4.52
N SER A 262 -18.35 -5.73 5.74
CA SER A 262 -17.81 -5.05 6.91
C SER A 262 -16.30 -5.24 7.09
N ASP A 263 -15.80 -6.42 6.77
CA ASP A 263 -14.43 -6.85 7.04
C ASP A 263 -13.39 -5.93 6.39
N ARG A 264 -12.45 -5.49 7.22
CA ARG A 264 -11.21 -4.80 6.83
C ARG A 264 -9.99 -5.41 7.52
N ASP A 265 -10.13 -6.59 8.15
CA ASP A 265 -9.02 -7.27 8.81
C ASP A 265 -7.88 -7.55 7.83
N PHE A 266 -8.21 -7.87 6.58
CA PHE A 266 -7.22 -8.11 5.53
C PHE A 266 -6.38 -6.86 5.21
N VAL A 267 -6.96 -5.65 5.30
CA VAL A 267 -6.23 -4.37 5.14
C VAL A 267 -5.34 -4.12 6.35
N ILE A 268 -5.85 -4.36 7.56
CA ILE A 268 -5.12 -4.18 8.82
C ILE A 268 -3.95 -5.16 8.92
N GLU A 269 -4.17 -6.43 8.57
CA GLU A 269 -3.14 -7.47 8.56
C GLU A 269 -2.01 -7.15 7.58
N PHE A 270 -2.36 -6.74 6.36
CA PHE A 270 -1.38 -6.24 5.40
C PHE A 270 -0.60 -5.05 5.97
N SER A 271 -1.29 -4.07 6.56
CA SER A 271 -0.65 -2.87 7.13
C SER A 271 0.27 -3.20 8.30
N ALA A 272 -0.06 -4.24 9.09
CA ALA A 272 0.82 -4.74 10.14
C ALA A 272 2.09 -5.39 9.56
N ALA A 273 1.96 -6.17 8.49
CA ALA A 273 3.12 -6.72 7.77
C ALA A 273 3.97 -5.59 7.15
N ALA A 274 3.34 -4.59 6.53
CA ALA A 274 4.01 -3.42 5.96
C ALA A 274 4.80 -2.63 7.02
N ALA A 275 4.22 -2.42 8.21
CA ALA A 275 4.89 -1.76 9.32
C ALA A 275 6.13 -2.53 9.80
N LEU A 276 6.06 -3.88 9.85
CA LEU A 276 7.22 -4.72 10.16
C LEU A 276 8.32 -4.62 9.10
N ILE A 277 7.98 -4.64 7.82
CA ILE A 277 8.95 -4.46 6.73
C ILE A 277 9.63 -3.10 6.85
N MET A 278 8.86 -2.02 7.04
CA MET A 278 9.43 -0.68 7.21
C MET A 278 10.30 -0.56 8.48
N MET A 279 9.95 -1.26 9.55
CA MET A 279 10.79 -1.33 10.75
C MET A 279 12.12 -2.03 10.44
N HIS A 280 12.13 -3.14 9.69
CA HIS A 280 13.37 -3.78 9.25
C HIS A 280 14.20 -2.86 8.36
N LEU A 281 13.60 -2.22 7.36
CA LEU A 281 14.29 -1.25 6.51
C LEU A 281 14.83 -0.05 7.31
N SER A 282 14.17 0.37 8.38
CA SER A 282 14.67 1.44 9.25
C SER A 282 15.94 1.01 10.01
N ARG A 283 16.05 -0.25 10.41
CA ARG A 283 17.26 -0.81 11.03
C ARG A 283 18.42 -0.86 10.04
N PHE A 284 18.15 -1.33 8.81
CA PHE A 284 19.16 -1.30 7.74
C PHE A 284 19.61 0.13 7.44
N SER A 285 18.67 1.07 7.41
CA SER A 285 18.95 2.49 7.26
C SER A 285 19.91 3.01 8.31
N GLU A 286 19.66 2.70 9.59
CA GLU A 286 20.48 3.13 10.70
C GLU A 286 21.94 2.62 10.56
N GLU A 287 22.11 1.34 10.25
CA GLU A 287 23.45 0.76 10.05
C GLU A 287 24.18 1.38 8.85
N LEU A 288 23.49 1.61 7.72
CA LEU A 288 24.07 2.27 6.56
C LEU A 288 24.50 3.72 6.86
N ILE A 289 23.71 4.45 7.65
CA ILE A 289 24.01 5.82 8.08
C ILE A 289 25.25 5.81 8.98
N LEU A 290 25.27 4.95 10.01
CA LEU A 290 26.42 4.81 10.92
C LEU A 290 27.69 4.44 10.14
N TRP A 291 27.61 3.42 9.30
CA TRP A 291 28.79 2.92 8.57
C TRP A 291 29.32 3.88 7.51
N SER A 292 28.47 4.74 6.95
CA SER A 292 28.89 5.77 5.99
C SER A 292 29.45 7.03 6.67
N SER A 293 29.29 7.18 7.99
CA SER A 293 29.81 8.32 8.74
C SER A 293 31.34 8.32 8.80
N ALA A 294 31.94 9.50 9.00
CA ALA A 294 33.39 9.62 9.13
C ALA A 294 33.94 8.86 10.34
N GLN A 295 33.17 8.61 11.38
CA GLN A 295 33.57 7.91 12.60
C GLN A 295 33.71 6.41 12.36
N PHE A 296 32.81 5.78 11.62
CA PHE A 296 32.88 4.36 11.25
C PHE A 296 33.67 4.16 9.96
N ASN A 297 33.28 4.86 8.91
CA ASN A 297 33.92 4.83 7.59
C ASN A 297 34.06 3.41 7.02
N PHE A 298 33.09 2.55 7.28
CA PHE A 298 33.09 1.15 6.84
C PHE A 298 32.60 0.97 5.40
N ILE A 299 31.73 1.87 4.96
CA ILE A 299 31.14 1.83 3.61
C ILE A 299 31.19 3.19 2.94
N GLU A 300 31.09 3.16 1.61
CA GLU A 300 30.83 4.34 0.80
C GLU A 300 29.52 4.15 0.03
N LEU A 301 28.57 5.06 0.28
CA LEU A 301 27.33 5.13 -0.49
C LEU A 301 27.61 5.75 -1.87
N PRO A 302 26.94 5.27 -2.95
CA PRO A 302 27.12 5.84 -4.28
C PRO A 302 26.56 7.28 -4.35
N ASP A 303 27.28 8.17 -5.02
CA ASP A 303 26.96 9.61 -5.09
C ASP A 303 25.54 9.90 -5.55
N ARG A 304 25.05 9.14 -6.52
CA ARG A 304 23.69 9.30 -7.08
C ARG A 304 22.53 9.01 -6.08
N PHE A 305 22.82 8.47 -4.91
CA PHE A 305 21.88 8.22 -3.82
C PHE A 305 22.15 9.09 -2.58
N CYS A 306 22.99 10.11 -2.74
CA CYS A 306 23.36 11.04 -1.69
C CYS A 306 23.08 12.46 -2.15
N THR A 307 22.98 13.41 -1.21
CA THR A 307 22.98 14.83 -1.50
C THR A 307 24.19 15.54 -0.86
N GLY A 308 24.49 16.72 -1.34
CA GLY A 308 25.53 17.58 -0.79
C GLY A 308 24.95 18.68 0.11
N SER A 309 25.80 19.61 0.48
CA SER A 309 25.42 20.83 1.18
C SER A 309 25.72 22.05 0.30
N SER A 310 24.79 23.03 0.29
CA SER A 310 25.02 24.29 -0.41
C SER A 310 26.11 25.17 0.21
N ILE A 311 26.47 24.91 1.49
CA ILE A 311 27.45 25.69 2.26
C ILE A 311 28.74 24.91 2.47
N MET A 312 28.65 23.57 2.60
CA MET A 312 29.79 22.72 2.95
C MET A 312 30.12 21.79 1.77
N PRO A 313 31.06 22.13 0.89
CA PRO A 313 31.33 21.38 -0.34
C PRO A 313 31.85 19.94 -0.10
N GLN A 314 32.39 19.66 1.08
CA GLN A 314 32.89 18.34 1.47
C GLN A 314 31.79 17.39 2.02
N LYS A 315 30.58 17.90 2.28
CA LYS A 315 29.53 17.15 2.95
C LYS A 315 28.77 16.26 1.97
N LYS A 316 28.60 15.00 2.32
CA LYS A 316 27.80 14.00 1.61
C LYS A 316 26.81 13.37 2.59
N ASN A 317 25.51 13.52 2.31
CA ASN A 317 24.44 13.09 3.18
C ASN A 317 23.86 11.76 2.71
N PRO A 318 23.54 10.81 3.62
CA PRO A 318 22.92 9.54 3.31
C PRO A 318 21.38 9.67 3.25
N ASP A 319 20.86 10.55 2.37
CA ASP A 319 19.44 10.95 2.38
C ASP A 319 18.48 9.80 2.14
N VAL A 320 18.83 8.84 1.28
CA VAL A 320 17.95 7.68 0.99
C VAL A 320 17.69 6.85 2.25
N PRO A 321 18.72 6.35 2.97
CA PRO A 321 18.46 5.63 4.21
C PRO A 321 17.81 6.50 5.29
N GLU A 322 18.16 7.78 5.41
CA GLU A 322 17.50 8.68 6.38
C GLU A 322 16.01 8.82 6.10
N LEU A 323 15.62 9.01 4.83
CA LEU A 323 14.23 9.16 4.45
C LEU A 323 13.44 7.85 4.62
N VAL A 324 14.02 6.69 4.29
CA VAL A 324 13.38 5.38 4.52
C VAL A 324 13.17 5.14 6.03
N ARG A 325 14.17 5.46 6.86
CA ARG A 325 14.04 5.42 8.33
C ARG A 325 12.88 6.30 8.81
N GLY A 326 12.76 7.53 8.31
CA GLY A 326 11.68 8.45 8.66
C GLY A 326 10.29 7.96 8.23
N LYS A 327 10.19 7.35 7.05
CA LYS A 327 8.91 6.83 6.49
C LYS A 327 8.32 5.66 7.28
N SER A 328 9.10 4.96 8.12
CA SER A 328 8.59 3.88 8.96
C SER A 328 7.49 4.34 9.93
N GLY A 329 7.61 5.57 10.47
CA GLY A 329 6.59 6.17 11.32
C GLY A 329 5.26 6.44 10.59
N ARG A 330 5.33 6.81 9.30
CA ARG A 330 4.16 7.05 8.46
C ARG A 330 3.33 5.78 8.26
N VAL A 331 3.96 4.69 7.84
CA VAL A 331 3.27 3.40 7.63
C VAL A 331 2.73 2.82 8.95
N THR A 332 3.46 2.98 10.05
CA THR A 332 2.96 2.59 11.38
C THR A 332 1.75 3.42 11.81
N GLY A 333 1.76 4.73 11.50
CA GLY A 333 0.62 5.61 11.73
C GLY A 333 -0.63 5.17 10.96
N HIS A 334 -0.49 4.70 9.72
CA HIS A 334 -1.59 4.16 8.92
C HIS A 334 -2.18 2.89 9.52
N LEU A 335 -1.37 1.98 10.04
CA LEU A 335 -1.86 0.80 10.77
C LEU A 335 -2.72 1.21 11.98
N VAL A 336 -2.25 2.18 12.77
CA VAL A 336 -3.01 2.68 13.92
C VAL A 336 -4.31 3.36 13.47
N SER A 337 -4.28 4.15 12.39
CA SER A 337 -5.47 4.77 11.81
C SER A 337 -6.54 3.75 11.43
N LEU A 338 -6.15 2.67 10.74
CA LEU A 338 -7.04 1.59 10.32
C LEU A 338 -7.64 0.81 11.50
N LEU A 339 -6.86 0.57 12.56
CA LEU A 339 -7.37 -0.03 13.80
C LEU A 339 -8.41 0.87 14.48
N MET A 340 -8.16 2.20 14.48
CA MET A 340 -9.09 3.17 15.07
C MET A 340 -10.34 3.34 14.21
N LEU A 341 -10.23 3.24 12.89
CA LEU A 341 -11.34 3.25 11.95
C LEU A 341 -12.35 2.13 12.27
N MET A 342 -11.85 0.90 12.41
CA MET A 342 -12.70 -0.27 12.64
C MET A 342 -13.19 -0.40 14.09
N LYS A 343 -12.53 0.26 15.04
CA LYS A 343 -12.89 0.20 16.45
C LYS A 343 -14.31 0.72 16.68
N SER A 344 -15.17 -0.13 17.26
CA SER A 344 -16.57 0.19 17.62
C SER A 344 -17.49 0.51 16.43
N GLN A 345 -17.07 0.22 15.20
CA GLN A 345 -17.92 0.36 14.03
C GLN A 345 -19.00 -0.75 14.06
N PRO A 346 -20.27 -0.44 13.79
CA PRO A 346 -21.32 -1.45 13.64
C PRO A 346 -21.04 -2.37 12.45
N LEU A 347 -21.63 -3.57 12.45
CA LEU A 347 -21.53 -4.49 11.32
C LEU A 347 -22.10 -3.89 10.02
N ALA A 348 -21.78 -4.53 8.92
CA ALA A 348 -22.03 -4.13 7.55
C ALA A 348 -21.19 -2.90 7.14
N TYR A 349 -21.69 -2.09 6.22
CA TYR A 349 -20.94 -0.95 5.68
C TYR A 349 -21.38 0.36 6.34
N ASN A 350 -20.40 1.16 6.73
CA ASN A 350 -20.59 2.55 7.16
C ASN A 350 -19.70 3.46 6.30
N LYS A 351 -20.08 4.72 6.14
CA LYS A 351 -19.31 5.69 5.31
C LYS A 351 -17.87 5.85 5.80
N ASP A 352 -17.61 5.58 7.09
CA ASP A 352 -16.28 5.49 7.70
C ASP A 352 -15.31 4.63 6.88
N ASN A 353 -15.79 3.53 6.29
CA ASN A 353 -14.97 2.64 5.46
C ASN A 353 -14.39 3.31 4.19
N GLN A 354 -14.78 4.53 3.85
CA GLN A 354 -14.11 5.31 2.82
C GLN A 354 -12.67 5.65 3.21
N GLU A 355 -12.42 5.83 4.51
CA GLU A 355 -11.11 6.16 5.09
C GLU A 355 -10.12 4.97 5.12
N ASP A 356 -10.51 3.79 4.65
CA ASP A 356 -9.63 2.63 4.56
C ASP A 356 -8.61 2.72 3.41
N LYS A 357 -8.93 3.50 2.36
CA LYS A 357 -8.21 3.50 1.09
C LYS A 357 -6.93 4.34 1.11
N GLU A 358 -7.00 5.59 1.55
CA GLU A 358 -5.83 6.47 1.54
C GLU A 358 -4.68 5.93 2.40
N PRO A 359 -4.89 5.43 3.64
CA PRO A 359 -3.84 4.81 4.43
C PRO A 359 -3.26 3.55 3.77
N LEU A 360 -4.10 2.73 3.14
CA LEU A 360 -3.68 1.54 2.42
C LEU A 360 -2.81 1.91 1.21
N PHE A 361 -3.30 2.78 0.34
CA PHE A 361 -2.60 3.19 -0.88
C PHE A 361 -1.26 3.84 -0.58
N ASP A 362 -1.23 4.74 0.39
CA ASP A 362 0.00 5.42 0.81
C ASP A 362 1.02 4.46 1.44
N SER A 363 0.55 3.47 2.21
CA SER A 363 1.42 2.43 2.77
C SER A 363 2.08 1.59 1.67
N ILE A 364 1.32 1.19 0.66
CA ILE A 364 1.81 0.42 -0.50
C ILE A 364 2.84 1.23 -1.28
N ASP A 365 2.51 2.48 -1.65
CA ASP A 365 3.41 3.36 -2.41
C ASP A 365 4.71 3.64 -1.64
N THR A 366 4.60 3.88 -0.33
CA THR A 366 5.75 4.12 0.55
C THR A 366 6.64 2.90 0.62
N LEU A 367 6.06 1.71 0.75
CA LEU A 367 6.80 0.46 0.86
C LEU A 367 7.49 0.09 -0.47
N LEU A 368 6.75 0.12 -1.60
CA LEU A 368 7.32 -0.13 -2.92
C LEU A 368 8.47 0.84 -3.25
N GLY A 369 8.26 2.14 -2.97
CA GLY A 369 9.29 3.15 -3.17
C GLY A 369 10.54 2.91 -2.32
N SER A 370 10.37 2.51 -1.06
CA SER A 370 11.47 2.21 -0.14
C SER A 370 12.25 0.95 -0.56
N LEU A 371 11.55 -0.12 -0.90
CA LEU A 371 12.17 -1.37 -1.40
C LEU A 371 12.94 -1.13 -2.70
N ARG A 372 12.37 -0.37 -3.62
CA ARG A 372 13.03 0.01 -4.87
C ARG A 372 14.29 0.83 -4.61
N ALA A 373 14.22 1.85 -3.76
CA ALA A 373 15.36 2.69 -3.43
C ALA A 373 16.52 1.86 -2.85
N PHE A 374 16.23 0.91 -1.97
CA PHE A 374 17.23 0.00 -1.42
C PHE A 374 17.77 -0.98 -2.47
N ALA A 375 16.92 -1.62 -3.24
CA ALA A 375 17.34 -2.55 -4.29
C ALA A 375 18.21 -1.88 -5.38
N ASP A 376 18.03 -0.58 -5.62
CA ASP A 376 18.84 0.19 -6.57
C ASP A 376 20.15 0.73 -5.91
N MET A 377 20.14 1.08 -4.63
CA MET A 377 21.28 1.66 -3.91
C MET A 377 22.27 0.60 -3.43
N VAL A 378 21.77 -0.41 -2.75
CA VAL A 378 22.59 -1.38 -2.00
C VAL A 378 23.60 -2.15 -2.87
N PRO A 379 23.33 -2.56 -4.12
CA PRO A 379 24.31 -3.21 -5.01
C PRO A 379 25.57 -2.39 -5.25
N ASN A 380 25.45 -1.06 -5.13
CA ASN A 380 26.50 -0.09 -5.43
C ASN A 380 27.23 0.43 -4.18
N VAL A 381 26.90 -0.10 -3.01
CA VAL A 381 27.63 0.18 -1.77
C VAL A 381 29.01 -0.46 -1.86
N LYS A 382 30.04 0.34 -1.55
CA LYS A 382 31.42 -0.13 -1.52
C LYS A 382 31.85 -0.39 -0.09
N ALA A 383 32.26 -1.62 0.21
CA ALA A 383 32.89 -1.95 1.48
C ALA A 383 34.33 -1.40 1.56
N ARG A 384 34.67 -0.73 2.63
CA ARG A 384 36.02 -0.28 2.94
C ARG A 384 36.72 -1.37 3.76
N ARG A 385 37.16 -2.43 3.08
CA ARG A 385 37.62 -3.68 3.68
C ARG A 385 38.77 -3.48 4.68
N GLU A 386 39.72 -2.62 4.36
CA GLU A 386 40.86 -2.32 5.25
C GLU A 386 40.40 -1.63 6.54
N THR A 387 39.51 -0.62 6.43
CA THR A 387 38.92 0.09 7.59
C THR A 387 38.18 -0.86 8.50
N MET A 388 37.31 -1.73 7.93
CA MET A 388 36.59 -2.76 8.66
C MET A 388 37.54 -3.73 9.37
N HIS A 389 38.54 -4.24 8.66
CA HIS A 389 39.52 -5.18 9.20
C HIS A 389 40.36 -4.57 10.34
N ASP A 390 40.80 -3.32 10.20
CA ASP A 390 41.56 -2.64 11.24
C ASP A 390 40.70 -2.34 12.48
N ALA A 391 39.42 -1.95 12.27
CA ALA A 391 38.49 -1.80 13.36
C ALA A 391 38.21 -3.12 14.10
N ALA A 392 38.18 -4.26 13.39
CA ALA A 392 38.00 -5.58 13.99
C ALA A 392 39.19 -6.02 14.87
N LYS A 393 40.37 -5.42 14.74
CA LYS A 393 41.53 -5.68 15.60
C LYS A 393 41.45 -4.95 16.95
N LEU A 394 40.62 -3.93 17.04
CA LEU A 394 40.44 -3.15 18.25
C LEU A 394 39.56 -3.87 19.27
N GLY A 395 39.85 -3.74 20.55
CA GLY A 395 38.96 -4.23 21.62
C GLY A 395 39.04 -5.72 21.92
N TYR A 396 40.14 -6.38 21.55
CA TYR A 396 40.39 -7.81 21.87
C TYR A 396 39.25 -8.73 21.36
N THR A 397 38.79 -8.54 20.16
CA THR A 397 37.59 -9.23 19.57
C THR A 397 37.70 -10.75 19.53
N THR A 398 38.96 -11.30 19.56
CA THR A 398 39.25 -12.74 19.59
C THR A 398 39.52 -13.29 20.99
N ALA A 399 39.31 -12.52 22.06
CA ALA A 399 39.54 -12.97 23.43
C ALA A 399 38.71 -14.20 23.81
N THR A 400 37.48 -14.30 23.30
CA THR A 400 36.59 -15.45 23.51
C THR A 400 37.16 -16.70 22.82
N ASP A 401 37.67 -16.58 21.61
CA ASP A 401 38.31 -17.70 20.87
C ASP A 401 39.53 -18.24 21.64
N LEU A 402 40.29 -17.35 22.26
CA LEU A 402 41.41 -17.75 23.13
C LEU A 402 40.91 -18.51 24.38
N ALA A 403 39.82 -18.01 24.99
CA ALA A 403 39.20 -18.70 26.14
C ALA A 403 38.72 -20.09 25.76
N ASP A 404 38.01 -20.23 24.64
CA ASP A 404 37.53 -21.50 24.10
C ASP A 404 38.66 -22.46 23.78
N TYR A 405 39.76 -21.95 23.17
CA TYR A 405 40.94 -22.74 22.94
C TYR A 405 41.57 -23.30 24.24
N LEU A 406 41.64 -22.49 25.31
CA LEU A 406 42.11 -22.90 26.60
C LEU A 406 41.20 -23.93 27.27
N VAL A 407 39.90 -23.80 27.14
CA VAL A 407 38.88 -24.78 27.60
C VAL A 407 39.14 -26.15 26.93
N ASN A 408 39.37 -26.15 25.62
CA ASN A 408 39.67 -27.36 24.86
C ASN A 408 41.01 -27.99 25.29
N ARG A 409 41.86 -27.28 26.04
CA ARG A 409 43.10 -27.74 26.68
C ARG A 409 42.95 -28.14 28.15
N GLY A 410 41.70 -28.13 28.67
CA GLY A 410 41.40 -28.60 30.02
C GLY A 410 41.39 -27.50 31.09
N LEU A 411 41.46 -26.22 30.73
CA LEU A 411 41.28 -25.10 31.67
C LEU A 411 39.79 -24.78 31.83
N PRO A 412 39.28 -24.43 33.01
CA PRO A 412 37.92 -23.99 33.18
C PRO A 412 37.71 -22.65 32.48
N PHE A 413 36.49 -22.44 31.91
CA PHE A 413 36.15 -21.22 31.17
C PHE A 413 36.15 -19.96 32.06
N ARG A 414 35.88 -20.10 33.36
CA ARG A 414 35.90 -19.04 34.38
C ARG A 414 36.78 -19.44 35.57
#